data_ebf269299f5fadb3513d4e0afcb261f9
#
_entry.id   ebf269299f5fadb3513d4e0afcb261f9
#
_cell.length_a   1.000
_cell.length_b   1.000
_cell.length_c   1.000
_cell.angle_alpha   90.00
_cell.angle_beta   90.00
_cell.angle_gamma   90.00
#
_symmetry.space_group_name_H-M   'P 1'
#
loop_
_entity.id
_entity.type
_entity.pdbx_description
1 polymer ?
#
loop_
_entity_poly.entity_id
_entity_poly.type
_entity_poly.pdbx_seq_one_letter_code
_entity_poly.pdbx_strand_id
1 'polypeptide(L)'
;HAHFAFKVPRALTVHQDVGVAGWATGGGHGVLTGAYGMGADNVMEATVVTPNGDLVTANKCQNKDLFWAIRGGGGGTFGVILSLTVNAYPMPSLSTATVSMTARNGTSAKAWWRVIAGIHKEMVKLQDAGVMGYYTAGVSPYGFQYTMFQPNTSNTTSIDHLISPLIIHVQKHNDSVDSSSFSSWLPVWYAIEKSMPPGGHAGLNYGARATRLIPRKAIEDTDSLAETLEIIGDRNEAFAVSSTLLLPVKQMLKRLST
;
A
#
# COMPACT_ATOMS: atom_id res chain seq x y z
N HIS A 1 15.78 2.13 -29.64
CA HIS A 1 14.58 1.58 -29.00
C HIS A 1 14.98 0.35 -28.22
N ALA A 2 15.29 0.51 -26.93
CA ALA A 2 15.51 -0.61 -26.05
C ALA A 2 14.10 -1.12 -25.65
N HIS A 3 13.66 -2.21 -26.26
CA HIS A 3 12.58 -3.01 -25.72
C HIS A 3 13.10 -3.65 -24.43
N PHE A 4 12.99 -2.93 -23.32
CA PHE A 4 13.01 -3.58 -22.03
C PHE A 4 11.72 -4.39 -21.96
N ALA A 5 11.83 -5.70 -22.17
CA ALA A 5 10.79 -6.63 -21.79
C ALA A 5 10.72 -6.57 -20.26
N PHE A 6 9.98 -5.61 -19.76
CA PHE A 6 9.68 -5.48 -18.35
C PHE A 6 8.91 -6.73 -17.93
N LYS A 7 9.55 -7.62 -17.21
CA LYS A 7 8.86 -8.45 -16.24
C LYS A 7 8.40 -7.55 -15.07
N VAL A 8 7.85 -6.39 -15.38
CA VAL A 8 7.32 -5.39 -14.45
C VAL A 8 6.00 -5.82 -13.79
N PRO A 9 5.16 -6.67 -14.38
CA PRO A 9 3.91 -7.04 -13.74
C PRO A 9 4.11 -7.57 -12.33
N ARG A 10 5.24 -8.24 -12.09
CA ARG A 10 5.49 -8.89 -10.81
C ARG A 10 5.98 -7.97 -9.68
N ALA A 11 6.58 -6.85 -9.99
CA ALA A 11 7.09 -5.93 -8.96
C ALA A 11 6.03 -4.94 -8.45
N LEU A 12 4.94 -4.74 -9.19
CA LEU A 12 3.91 -3.76 -8.88
C LEU A 12 2.68 -4.37 -8.21
N THR A 13 2.42 -5.66 -8.44
CA THR A 13 1.24 -6.35 -7.90
C THR A 13 1.67 -7.51 -7.02
N VAL A 14 0.93 -7.73 -5.95
CA VAL A 14 1.22 -8.79 -4.98
C VAL A 14 0.69 -10.15 -5.47
N HIS A 15 -0.23 -10.16 -6.46
CA HIS A 15 -0.82 -11.36 -7.03
C HIS A 15 -0.44 -11.53 -8.50
N GLN A 16 -0.15 -12.76 -8.92
CA GLN A 16 0.20 -13.08 -10.31
C GLN A 16 -0.92 -12.78 -11.30
N ASP A 17 -2.16 -12.80 -10.85
CA ASP A 17 -3.35 -12.61 -11.67
C ASP A 17 -3.75 -11.13 -11.85
N VAL A 18 -3.05 -10.20 -11.20
CA VAL A 18 -3.31 -8.77 -11.36
C VAL A 18 -2.58 -8.22 -12.59
N GLY A 19 -3.36 -7.92 -13.62
CA GLY A 19 -2.84 -7.28 -14.84
C GLY A 19 -2.42 -5.83 -14.59
N VAL A 20 -1.25 -5.45 -15.13
CA VAL A 20 -0.69 -4.10 -14.94
C VAL A 20 -1.62 -2.99 -15.44
N ALA A 21 -2.32 -3.20 -16.55
CA ALA A 21 -3.23 -2.21 -17.11
C ALA A 21 -4.41 -1.96 -16.17
N GLY A 22 -5.11 -3.02 -15.73
CA GLY A 22 -6.22 -2.89 -14.78
C GLY A 22 -5.78 -2.30 -13.43
N TRP A 23 -4.61 -2.68 -12.95
CA TRP A 23 -4.02 -2.13 -11.73
C TRP A 23 -3.76 -0.62 -11.87
N ALA A 24 -3.06 -0.17 -12.92
CA ALA A 24 -2.73 1.23 -13.12
C ALA A 24 -3.97 2.09 -13.37
N THR A 25 -4.93 1.60 -14.18
CA THR A 25 -6.17 2.34 -14.47
C THR A 25 -7.14 2.38 -13.29
N GLY A 26 -7.01 1.46 -12.33
CA GLY A 26 -7.73 1.48 -11.05
C GLY A 26 -7.05 2.31 -9.95
N GLY A 27 -5.98 3.05 -10.29
CA GLY A 27 -5.18 3.84 -9.35
C GLY A 27 -3.80 3.23 -9.10
N GLY A 28 -3.70 1.94 -8.85
CA GLY A 28 -2.43 1.21 -8.75
C GLY A 28 -1.64 1.48 -7.48
N HIS A 29 -2.17 1.13 -6.31
CA HIS A 29 -1.41 1.21 -5.06
C HIS A 29 -0.46 0.01 -4.89
N GLY A 30 0.59 0.22 -4.15
CA GLY A 30 1.58 -0.81 -3.80
C GLY A 30 2.45 -0.38 -2.62
N VAL A 31 3.27 -1.30 -2.13
CA VAL A 31 4.13 -1.06 -0.95
C VAL A 31 5.16 0.07 -1.15
N LEU A 32 5.50 0.39 -2.39
CA LEU A 32 6.43 1.46 -2.75
C LEU A 32 5.74 2.75 -3.22
N THR A 33 4.42 2.84 -3.10
CA THR A 33 3.66 4.02 -3.56
C THR A 33 4.11 5.30 -2.85
N GLY A 34 4.48 5.23 -1.59
CA GLY A 34 5.00 6.39 -0.84
C GLY A 34 6.29 6.97 -1.45
N ALA A 35 7.12 6.14 -2.07
CA ALA A 35 8.37 6.58 -2.70
C ALA A 35 8.20 6.98 -4.17
N TYR A 36 7.38 6.25 -4.93
CA TYR A 36 7.31 6.38 -6.39
C TYR A 36 5.95 6.84 -6.94
N GLY A 37 4.96 7.07 -6.08
CA GLY A 37 3.60 7.43 -6.47
C GLY A 37 2.73 6.21 -6.79
N MET A 38 1.48 6.47 -7.14
CA MET A 38 0.52 5.45 -7.60
C MET A 38 0.89 4.93 -8.98
N GLY A 39 0.38 3.78 -9.37
CA GLY A 39 0.52 3.28 -10.74
C GLY A 39 0.00 4.26 -11.79
N ALA A 40 -1.15 4.89 -11.52
CA ALA A 40 -1.73 5.93 -12.37
C ALA A 40 -0.82 7.15 -12.55
N ASP A 41 -0.05 7.55 -11.52
CA ASP A 41 0.90 8.66 -11.58
C ASP A 41 2.08 8.35 -12.51
N ASN A 42 2.38 7.07 -12.67
CA ASN A 42 3.50 6.60 -13.46
C ASN A 42 3.16 6.32 -14.94
N VAL A 43 1.88 6.40 -15.33
CA VAL A 43 1.48 6.26 -16.73
C VAL A 43 1.86 7.53 -17.49
N MET A 44 2.65 7.39 -18.55
CA MET A 44 3.08 8.46 -19.44
C MET A 44 2.24 8.50 -20.72
N GLU A 45 1.86 7.32 -21.24
CA GLU A 45 1.12 7.16 -22.48
C GLU A 45 0.40 5.83 -22.49
N ALA A 46 -0.72 5.77 -23.21
CA ALA A 46 -1.45 4.54 -23.49
C ALA A 46 -1.91 4.49 -24.94
N THR A 47 -1.90 3.30 -25.53
CA THR A 47 -2.63 3.01 -26.76
C THR A 47 -3.95 2.36 -26.38
N VAL A 48 -5.05 2.93 -26.81
CA VAL A 48 -6.41 2.57 -26.37
C VAL A 48 -7.30 2.34 -27.58
N VAL A 49 -8.09 1.28 -27.56
CA VAL A 49 -9.25 1.11 -28.45
C VAL A 49 -10.45 1.69 -27.74
N THR A 50 -11.04 2.72 -28.32
CA THR A 50 -12.23 3.40 -27.78
C THR A 50 -13.48 2.56 -27.97
N PRO A 51 -14.61 2.88 -27.31
CA PRO A 51 -15.89 2.17 -27.53
C PRO A 51 -16.38 2.23 -28.99
N ASN A 52 -15.96 3.24 -29.76
CA ASN A 52 -16.30 3.36 -31.18
C ASN A 52 -15.42 2.50 -32.12
N GLY A 53 -14.42 1.80 -31.56
CA GLY A 53 -13.47 0.98 -32.30
C GLY A 53 -12.25 1.73 -32.80
N ASP A 54 -12.10 3.02 -32.50
CA ASP A 54 -10.94 3.82 -32.91
C ASP A 54 -9.71 3.46 -32.10
N LEU A 55 -8.59 3.27 -32.75
CA LEU A 55 -7.29 3.12 -32.12
C LEU A 55 -6.66 4.50 -31.90
N VAL A 56 -6.48 4.90 -30.64
CA VAL A 56 -5.97 6.22 -30.29
C VAL A 56 -4.79 6.13 -29.31
N THR A 57 -3.90 7.13 -29.41
CA THR A 57 -2.86 7.34 -28.40
C THR A 57 -3.32 8.43 -27.43
N ALA A 58 -3.25 8.13 -26.13
CA ALA A 58 -3.62 9.03 -25.04
C ALA A 58 -2.38 9.37 -24.19
N ASN A 59 -2.02 10.64 -24.11
CA ASN A 59 -0.89 11.15 -23.32
C ASN A 59 -1.13 12.63 -22.95
N LYS A 60 -0.16 13.28 -22.30
CA LYS A 60 -0.25 14.71 -21.91
C LYS A 60 -0.51 15.68 -23.08
N CYS A 61 -0.25 15.27 -24.32
CA CYS A 61 -0.38 16.10 -25.52
C CYS A 61 -1.58 15.73 -26.39
N GLN A 62 -1.94 14.44 -26.43
CA GLN A 62 -2.97 13.88 -27.30
C GLN A 62 -4.05 13.18 -26.47
N ASN A 63 -5.32 13.36 -26.85
CA ASN A 63 -6.47 12.76 -26.17
C ASN A 63 -6.40 12.93 -24.64
N LYS A 64 -6.17 14.17 -24.19
CA LYS A 64 -5.86 14.52 -22.80
C LYS A 64 -6.95 14.11 -21.83
N ASP A 65 -8.21 14.22 -22.21
CA ASP A 65 -9.35 13.83 -21.37
C ASP A 65 -9.40 12.33 -21.16
N LEU A 66 -9.16 11.55 -22.23
CA LEU A 66 -9.02 10.11 -22.14
C LEU A 66 -7.82 9.73 -21.29
N PHE A 67 -6.69 10.43 -21.48
CA PHE A 67 -5.48 10.21 -20.68
C PHE A 67 -5.71 10.47 -19.18
N TRP A 68 -6.44 11.51 -18.86
CA TRP A 68 -6.85 11.77 -17.48
C TRP A 68 -7.76 10.67 -16.95
N ALA A 69 -8.78 10.27 -17.72
CA ALA A 69 -9.78 9.29 -17.32
C ALA A 69 -9.19 7.90 -17.03
N ILE A 70 -8.26 7.43 -17.88
CA ILE A 70 -7.62 6.10 -17.69
C ILE A 70 -6.61 6.05 -16.53
N ARG A 71 -6.25 7.19 -15.95
CA ARG A 71 -5.31 7.29 -14.83
C ARG A 71 -6.04 7.30 -13.49
N GLY A 72 -6.73 6.21 -13.17
CA GLY A 72 -7.44 5.99 -11.91
C GLY A 72 -8.96 5.99 -12.01
N GLY A 73 -9.53 6.21 -13.19
CA GLY A 73 -10.98 6.21 -13.40
C GLY A 73 -11.63 4.83 -13.48
N GLY A 74 -10.85 3.77 -13.35
CA GLY A 74 -11.31 2.38 -13.33
C GLY A 74 -10.88 1.56 -14.53
N GLY A 75 -10.60 0.29 -14.30
CA GLY A 75 -10.17 -0.64 -15.35
C GLY A 75 -11.30 -0.94 -16.34
N GLY A 76 -11.01 -0.86 -17.65
CA GLY A 76 -11.93 -1.20 -18.72
C GLY A 76 -13.09 -0.24 -18.93
N THR A 77 -13.17 0.89 -18.22
CA THR A 77 -14.30 1.82 -18.26
C THR A 77 -14.31 2.69 -19.52
N PHE A 78 -13.14 3.13 -19.99
CA PHE A 78 -13.01 4.13 -21.05
C PHE A 78 -12.47 3.55 -22.37
N GLY A 79 -12.25 2.25 -22.43
CA GLY A 79 -11.74 1.55 -23.60
C GLY A 79 -10.83 0.39 -23.23
N VAL A 80 -10.35 -0.30 -24.25
CA VAL A 80 -9.42 -1.43 -24.11
C VAL A 80 -8.00 -0.92 -24.27
N ILE A 81 -7.19 -1.07 -23.23
CA ILE A 81 -5.78 -0.68 -23.26
C ILE A 81 -4.96 -1.79 -23.93
N LEU A 82 -4.27 -1.44 -25.01
CA LEU A 82 -3.38 -2.34 -25.74
C LEU A 82 -1.94 -2.23 -25.26
N SER A 83 -1.51 -1.01 -24.90
CA SER A 83 -0.17 -0.77 -24.38
C SER A 83 -0.14 0.38 -23.39
N LEU A 84 0.81 0.32 -22.44
CA LEU A 84 1.12 1.40 -21.51
C LEU A 84 2.62 1.71 -21.59
N THR A 85 2.94 3.00 -21.67
CA THR A 85 4.27 3.52 -21.38
C THR A 85 4.27 4.06 -19.96
N VAL A 86 5.19 3.60 -19.13
CA VAL A 86 5.28 3.96 -17.71
C VAL A 86 6.68 4.43 -17.34
N ASN A 87 6.79 5.23 -16.29
CA ASN A 87 8.07 5.56 -15.70
C ASN A 87 8.75 4.31 -15.15
N ALA A 88 10.05 4.19 -15.39
CA ALA A 88 10.90 3.16 -14.84
C ALA A 88 11.90 3.78 -13.86
N TYR A 89 12.15 3.09 -12.77
CA TYR A 89 13.06 3.53 -11.72
C TYR A 89 14.14 2.48 -11.47
N PRO A 90 15.35 2.89 -11.05
CA PRO A 90 16.31 1.94 -10.52
C PRO A 90 15.69 1.17 -9.35
N MET A 91 15.98 -0.13 -9.27
CA MET A 91 15.47 -0.97 -8.19
C MET A 91 16.12 -0.54 -6.87
N PRO A 92 15.36 -0.12 -5.85
CA PRO A 92 15.94 0.30 -4.57
C PRO A 92 16.44 -0.90 -3.78
N SER A 93 17.48 -0.67 -2.97
CA SER A 93 17.72 -1.50 -1.80
C SER A 93 16.57 -1.32 -0.80
N LEU A 94 16.34 -2.31 0.04
CA LEU A 94 15.16 -2.32 0.90
C LEU A 94 15.46 -2.99 2.23
N SER A 95 15.05 -2.36 3.32
CA SER A 95 14.91 -3.01 4.62
C SER A 95 13.44 -3.25 4.92
N THR A 96 13.12 -4.39 5.51
CA THR A 96 11.76 -4.77 5.89
C THR A 96 11.70 -5.12 7.37
N ALA A 97 10.57 -4.88 7.98
CA ALA A 97 10.26 -5.39 9.30
C ALA A 97 8.79 -5.79 9.37
N THR A 98 8.50 -6.85 10.11
CA THR A 98 7.13 -7.28 10.40
C THR A 98 6.94 -7.32 11.90
N VAL A 99 5.89 -6.68 12.37
CA VAL A 99 5.43 -6.73 13.76
C VAL A 99 4.10 -7.44 13.78
N SER A 100 4.00 -8.50 14.57
CA SER A 100 2.77 -9.25 14.77
C SER A 100 2.40 -9.24 16.26
N MET A 101 1.11 -9.10 16.54
CA MET A 101 0.58 -9.07 17.89
C MET A 101 -0.75 -9.80 17.95
N THR A 102 -0.95 -10.56 19.01
CA THR A 102 -2.23 -11.20 19.33
C THR A 102 -2.66 -10.76 20.72
N ALA A 103 -3.91 -10.33 20.85
CA ALA A 103 -4.43 -9.93 22.13
C ALA A 103 -4.44 -11.09 23.12
N ARG A 104 -4.22 -10.79 24.40
CA ARG A 104 -4.35 -11.77 25.49
C ARG A 104 -5.80 -12.17 25.67
N ASN A 105 -6.02 -13.38 26.13
CA ASN A 105 -7.36 -13.85 26.49
C ASN A 105 -8.03 -12.88 27.47
N GLY A 106 -9.29 -12.53 27.18
CA GLY A 106 -10.05 -11.58 28.01
C GLY A 106 -9.81 -10.09 27.70
N THR A 107 -9.00 -9.77 26.68
CA THR A 107 -8.88 -8.37 26.22
C THR A 107 -10.23 -7.87 25.72
N SER A 108 -10.70 -6.76 26.27
CA SER A 108 -11.92 -6.12 25.79
C SER A 108 -11.69 -5.35 24.48
N ALA A 109 -12.75 -5.18 23.67
CA ALA A 109 -12.73 -4.37 22.47
C ALA A 109 -12.11 -2.98 22.72
N LYS A 110 -12.58 -2.31 23.72
CA LYS A 110 -12.07 -0.98 24.12
C LYS A 110 -10.56 -0.98 24.40
N ALA A 111 -10.06 -1.99 25.09
CA ALA A 111 -8.63 -2.12 25.38
C ALA A 111 -7.83 -2.38 24.08
N TRP A 112 -8.35 -3.27 23.23
CA TRP A 112 -7.74 -3.58 21.95
C TRP A 112 -7.60 -2.35 21.04
N TRP A 113 -8.69 -1.64 20.83
CA TRP A 113 -8.69 -0.49 19.92
C TRP A 113 -7.86 0.70 20.46
N ARG A 114 -7.71 0.83 21.76
CA ARG A 114 -6.73 1.77 22.34
C ARG A 114 -5.29 1.41 22.00
N VAL A 115 -4.93 0.15 22.03
CA VAL A 115 -3.60 -0.29 21.60
C VAL A 115 -3.39 0.02 20.12
N ILE A 116 -4.36 -0.31 19.28
CA ILE A 116 -4.30 -0.03 17.85
C ILE A 116 -4.20 1.49 17.56
N ALA A 117 -4.94 2.32 18.26
CA ALA A 117 -4.82 3.79 18.13
C ALA A 117 -3.42 4.30 18.53
N GLY A 118 -2.83 3.75 19.59
CA GLY A 118 -1.45 4.04 19.96
C GLY A 118 -0.43 3.64 18.90
N ILE A 119 -0.64 2.50 18.26
CA ILE A 119 0.18 2.05 17.12
C ILE A 119 0.08 3.06 15.96
N HIS A 120 -1.11 3.54 15.62
CA HIS A 120 -1.27 4.55 14.56
C HIS A 120 -0.49 5.83 14.84
N LYS A 121 -0.45 6.27 16.08
CA LYS A 121 0.35 7.44 16.48
C LYS A 121 1.85 7.23 16.21
N GLU A 122 2.38 6.04 16.48
CA GLU A 122 3.78 5.71 16.14
C GLU A 122 3.98 5.56 14.62
N MET A 123 3.00 5.04 13.88
CA MET A 123 3.06 4.95 12.41
C MET A 123 3.26 6.30 11.75
N VAL A 124 2.73 7.39 12.30
CA VAL A 124 2.95 8.75 11.77
C VAL A 124 4.42 9.09 11.76
N LYS A 125 5.16 8.76 12.82
CA LYS A 125 6.60 9.02 12.92
C LYS A 125 7.39 8.14 11.94
N LEU A 126 7.00 6.88 11.81
CA LEU A 126 7.61 5.95 10.86
C LEU A 126 7.45 6.44 9.42
N GLN A 127 6.28 6.97 9.09
CA GLN A 127 6.01 7.56 7.79
C GLN A 127 6.87 8.80 7.52
N ASP A 128 7.05 9.68 8.50
CA ASP A 128 7.94 10.84 8.38
C ASP A 128 9.38 10.41 8.13
N ALA A 129 9.80 9.25 8.64
CA ALA A 129 11.10 8.64 8.40
C ALA A 129 11.18 7.85 7.07
N GLY A 130 10.12 7.88 6.25
CA GLY A 130 10.08 7.19 4.95
C GLY A 130 9.76 5.71 5.01
N VAL A 131 9.32 5.20 6.17
CA VAL A 131 8.81 3.83 6.31
C VAL A 131 7.38 3.79 5.79
N MET A 132 7.08 2.79 5.00
CA MET A 132 5.76 2.55 4.43
C MET A 132 5.36 1.09 4.59
N GLY A 133 4.10 0.75 4.40
CA GLY A 133 3.68 -0.65 4.55
C GLY A 133 2.18 -0.84 4.66
N TYR A 134 1.82 -2.07 4.96
CA TYR A 134 0.44 -2.49 5.15
C TYR A 134 0.27 -3.15 6.50
N TYR A 135 -0.82 -2.82 7.17
CA TYR A 135 -1.21 -3.55 8.36
C TYR A 135 -2.63 -4.09 8.24
N THR A 136 -2.90 -5.11 9.01
CA THR A 136 -4.24 -5.64 9.26
C THR A 136 -4.50 -5.66 10.76
N ALA A 137 -5.71 -5.26 11.15
CA ALA A 137 -6.18 -5.44 12.51
C ALA A 137 -7.48 -6.25 12.46
N GLY A 138 -7.46 -7.43 13.07
CA GLY A 138 -8.59 -8.34 13.14
C GLY A 138 -9.35 -8.24 14.47
N VAL A 139 -10.58 -8.70 14.49
CA VAL A 139 -11.48 -8.65 15.65
C VAL A 139 -11.83 -10.02 16.23
N SER A 140 -11.64 -11.10 15.46
CA SER A 140 -11.95 -12.45 15.92
C SER A 140 -10.98 -13.48 15.31
N PRO A 141 -9.91 -13.81 16.00
CA PRO A 141 -9.36 -13.22 17.25
C PRO A 141 -8.79 -11.79 17.02
N TYR A 142 -8.68 -11.02 18.09
CA TYR A 142 -7.98 -9.75 18.05
C TYR A 142 -6.51 -9.99 17.70
N GLY A 143 -6.14 -9.62 16.48
CA GLY A 143 -4.81 -9.78 15.92
C GLY A 143 -4.39 -8.57 15.12
N PHE A 144 -3.11 -8.28 15.15
CA PHE A 144 -2.51 -7.19 14.39
C PHE A 144 -1.25 -7.68 13.70
N GLN A 145 -1.07 -7.32 12.44
CA GLN A 145 0.15 -7.56 11.71
C GLN A 145 0.49 -6.33 10.87
N TYR A 146 1.70 -5.83 10.99
CA TYR A 146 2.20 -4.72 10.21
C TYR A 146 3.50 -5.11 9.52
N THR A 147 3.50 -5.12 8.20
CA THR A 147 4.70 -5.32 7.39
C THR A 147 5.16 -3.98 6.85
N MET A 148 6.37 -3.62 7.19
CA MET A 148 7.01 -2.34 6.92
C MET A 148 8.11 -2.47 5.89
N PHE A 149 8.29 -1.43 5.10
CA PHE A 149 9.28 -1.32 4.03
C PHE A 149 9.96 0.04 4.11
N GLN A 150 11.28 0.04 4.15
CA GLN A 150 12.09 1.25 4.08
C GLN A 150 12.98 1.18 2.82
N PRO A 151 12.63 1.88 1.74
CA PRO A 151 13.43 1.87 0.52
C PRO A 151 14.70 2.71 0.67
N ASN A 152 15.67 2.45 -0.20
CA ASN A 152 16.99 3.10 -0.25
C ASN A 152 17.87 2.87 0.99
N THR A 153 17.64 1.75 1.66
CA THR A 153 18.49 1.31 2.77
C THR A 153 18.79 -0.18 2.64
N SER A 154 20.03 -0.57 2.91
CA SER A 154 20.48 -1.96 2.95
C SER A 154 20.88 -2.39 4.36
N ASN A 155 20.58 -1.58 5.36
CA ASN A 155 20.96 -1.83 6.74
C ASN A 155 19.70 -2.01 7.62
N THR A 156 19.49 -3.21 8.16
CA THR A 156 18.38 -3.52 9.07
C THR A 156 18.43 -2.68 10.35
N THR A 157 19.62 -2.33 10.85
CA THR A 157 19.77 -1.50 12.06
C THR A 157 19.00 -0.19 11.95
N SER A 158 18.87 0.36 10.74
CA SER A 158 18.11 1.59 10.51
C SER A 158 16.63 1.40 10.80
N ILE A 159 16.00 0.36 10.24
CA ILE A 159 14.58 0.10 10.45
C ILE A 159 14.32 -0.36 11.88
N ASP A 160 15.18 -1.19 12.46
CA ASP A 160 15.05 -1.68 13.84
C ASP A 160 15.05 -0.52 14.84
N HIS A 161 15.89 0.48 14.62
CA HIS A 161 15.93 1.67 15.46
C HIS A 161 14.66 2.50 15.33
N LEU A 162 14.16 2.66 14.11
CA LEU A 162 12.94 3.42 13.84
C LEU A 162 11.69 2.77 14.44
N ILE A 163 11.60 1.44 14.42
CA ILE A 163 10.43 0.72 14.94
C ILE A 163 10.50 0.47 16.46
N SER A 164 11.64 0.72 17.12
CA SER A 164 11.79 0.43 18.54
C SER A 164 10.72 1.08 19.44
N PRO A 165 10.24 2.32 19.22
CA PRO A 165 9.14 2.87 20.00
C PRO A 165 7.81 2.11 19.79
N LEU A 166 7.56 1.65 18.56
CA LEU A 166 6.40 0.81 18.26
C LEU A 166 6.50 -0.54 18.99
N ILE A 167 7.69 -1.17 18.97
CA ILE A 167 7.94 -2.43 19.67
C ILE A 167 7.67 -2.27 21.17
N ILE A 168 8.19 -1.23 21.80
CA ILE A 168 7.95 -0.94 23.22
C ILE A 168 6.46 -0.81 23.51
N HIS A 169 5.70 -0.21 22.58
CA HIS A 169 4.26 -0.07 22.73
C HIS A 169 3.53 -1.41 22.68
N VAL A 170 3.95 -2.33 21.82
CA VAL A 170 3.29 -3.63 21.61
C VAL A 170 3.83 -4.76 22.51
N GLN A 171 5.03 -4.64 23.07
CA GLN A 171 5.69 -5.66 23.93
C GLN A 171 4.88 -6.11 25.16
N LYS A 172 3.88 -5.32 25.54
CA LYS A 172 2.93 -5.69 26.62
C LYS A 172 1.90 -6.75 26.20
N HIS A 173 1.86 -7.03 24.89
CA HIS A 173 0.90 -7.93 24.26
C HIS A 173 1.67 -8.97 23.44
N ASN A 174 1.68 -10.21 23.65
CA ASN A 174 2.43 -11.25 22.92
C ASN A 174 2.78 -10.87 21.48
N ASP A 175 3.98 -10.33 21.27
CA ASP A 175 4.46 -9.82 19.99
C ASP A 175 5.57 -10.68 19.40
N SER A 176 5.70 -10.67 18.09
CA SER A 176 6.87 -11.12 17.37
C SER A 176 7.34 -10.03 16.41
N VAL A 177 8.65 -9.89 16.29
CA VAL A 177 9.28 -8.95 15.39
C VAL A 177 10.30 -9.67 14.55
N ASP A 178 10.22 -9.50 13.25
CA ASP A 178 11.21 -10.02 12.30
C ASP A 178 11.66 -8.88 11.39
N SER A 179 12.97 -8.75 11.18
CA SER A 179 13.55 -7.72 10.31
C SER A 179 14.56 -8.34 9.35
N SER A 180 14.58 -7.83 8.13
CA SER A 180 15.45 -8.32 7.06
C SER A 180 15.89 -7.18 6.16
N SER A 181 17.06 -7.33 5.52
CA SER A 181 17.54 -6.39 4.50
C SER A 181 17.75 -7.08 3.16
N PHE A 182 17.48 -6.34 2.09
CA PHE A 182 17.59 -6.84 0.73
C PHE A 182 18.30 -5.81 -0.15
N SER A 183 19.17 -6.28 -1.05
CA SER A 183 19.86 -5.41 -2.00
C SER A 183 18.95 -4.84 -3.10
N SER A 184 17.78 -5.44 -3.27
CA SER A 184 16.79 -4.99 -4.27
C SER A 184 15.39 -5.45 -3.88
N TRP A 185 14.38 -4.85 -4.51
CA TRP A 185 12.96 -5.21 -4.30
C TRP A 185 12.62 -6.65 -4.74
N LEU A 186 13.26 -7.18 -5.76
CA LEU A 186 12.86 -8.45 -6.37
C LEU A 186 12.87 -9.64 -5.40
N PRO A 187 13.89 -9.84 -4.55
CA PRO A 187 13.87 -10.88 -3.52
C PRO A 187 12.71 -10.72 -2.52
N VAL A 188 12.39 -9.49 -2.14
CA VAL A 188 11.27 -9.20 -1.24
C VAL A 188 9.96 -9.60 -1.90
N TRP A 189 9.78 -9.25 -3.17
CA TRP A 189 8.59 -9.63 -3.93
C TRP A 189 8.42 -11.16 -4.00
N TYR A 190 9.49 -11.92 -4.26
CA TYR A 190 9.45 -13.39 -4.26
C TYR A 190 9.10 -13.96 -2.89
N ALA A 191 9.59 -13.36 -1.80
CA ALA A 191 9.24 -13.78 -0.44
C ALA A 191 7.74 -13.56 -0.15
N ILE A 192 7.19 -12.42 -0.56
CA ILE A 192 5.76 -12.11 -0.43
C ILE A 192 4.93 -13.09 -1.27
N GLU A 193 5.28 -13.28 -2.55
CA GLU A 193 4.58 -14.21 -3.44
C GLU A 193 4.53 -15.63 -2.86
N LYS A 194 5.67 -16.10 -2.34
CA LYS A 194 5.78 -17.44 -1.74
C LYS A 194 4.95 -17.59 -0.46
N SER A 195 4.72 -16.52 0.26
CA SER A 195 3.92 -16.52 1.49
C SER A 195 2.40 -16.52 1.23
N MET A 196 1.99 -16.27 -0.03
CA MET A 196 0.58 -16.26 -0.38
C MET A 196 0.03 -17.65 -0.67
N PRO A 197 -1.23 -17.94 -0.28
CA PRO A 197 -1.83 -19.22 -0.56
C PRO A 197 -1.94 -19.45 -2.08
N PRO A 198 -1.65 -20.66 -2.57
CA PRO A 198 -1.85 -21.03 -3.96
C PRO A 198 -3.31 -20.81 -4.39
N GLY A 199 -3.53 -20.21 -5.54
CA GLY A 199 -4.88 -20.01 -6.09
C GLY A 199 -5.65 -18.81 -5.52
N GLY A 200 -4.99 -17.91 -4.84
CA GLY A 200 -5.56 -16.63 -4.44
C GLY A 200 -5.88 -15.78 -5.67
N HIS A 201 -7.14 -15.79 -6.12
CA HIS A 201 -7.57 -14.95 -7.23
C HIS A 201 -7.68 -13.50 -6.79
N ALA A 202 -7.00 -12.60 -7.50
CA ALA A 202 -7.19 -11.18 -7.29
C ALA A 202 -8.63 -10.80 -7.66
N GLY A 203 -9.36 -10.26 -6.72
CA GLY A 203 -10.52 -9.48 -7.03
C GLY A 203 -11.91 -10.06 -6.77
N LEU A 204 -12.06 -11.28 -6.30
CA LEU A 204 -13.38 -11.78 -5.89
C LEU A 204 -13.64 -11.60 -4.38
N ASN A 205 -13.35 -10.41 -3.87
CA ASN A 205 -13.81 -10.02 -2.55
C ASN A 205 -15.23 -9.46 -2.66
N TYR A 206 -16.21 -10.24 -2.28
CA TYR A 206 -17.62 -9.87 -2.25
C TYR A 206 -17.97 -8.85 -1.16
N GLY A 207 -16.99 -8.36 -0.42
CA GLY A 207 -17.17 -7.34 0.62
C GLY A 207 -17.13 -5.92 0.06
N ALA A 208 -18.01 -5.05 0.57
CA ALA A 208 -17.90 -3.62 0.33
C ALA A 208 -16.62 -3.07 0.98
N ARG A 209 -15.85 -2.29 0.22
CA ARG A 209 -14.65 -1.62 0.74
C ARG A 209 -14.88 -0.12 0.72
N ALA A 210 -14.62 0.51 1.84
CA ALA A 210 -14.58 1.96 1.95
C ALA A 210 -13.17 2.40 2.33
N THR A 211 -12.70 3.48 1.74
CA THR A 211 -11.40 4.06 2.04
C THR A 211 -11.54 5.51 2.45
N ARG A 212 -10.76 5.95 3.41
CA ARG A 212 -10.71 7.33 3.85
C ARG A 212 -9.29 7.72 4.23
N LEU A 213 -8.87 8.90 3.77
CA LEU A 213 -7.65 9.52 4.27
C LEU A 213 -7.93 10.10 5.66
N ILE A 214 -7.12 9.69 6.63
CA ILE A 214 -7.22 10.17 8.01
C ILE A 214 -6.17 11.27 8.21
N PRO A 215 -6.57 12.50 8.56
CA PRO A 215 -5.61 13.58 8.79
C PRO A 215 -4.78 13.31 10.05
N ARG A 216 -3.52 13.73 10.04
CA ARG A 216 -2.57 13.54 11.14
C ARG A 216 -3.16 13.91 12.50
N LYS A 217 -3.81 15.08 12.61
CA LYS A 217 -4.43 15.55 13.85
C LYS A 217 -5.44 14.54 14.43
N ALA A 218 -6.19 13.86 13.57
CA ALA A 218 -7.15 12.85 14.03
C ALA A 218 -6.46 11.54 14.46
N ILE A 219 -5.26 11.24 13.94
CA ILE A 219 -4.46 10.09 14.38
C ILE A 219 -3.78 10.39 15.73
N GLU A 220 -3.36 11.62 15.93
CA GLU A 220 -2.71 12.07 17.18
C GLU A 220 -3.67 12.14 18.36
N ASP A 221 -4.97 12.34 18.11
CA ASP A 221 -6.05 12.19 19.11
C ASP A 221 -6.41 10.71 19.29
N THR A 222 -5.57 10.02 20.06
CA THR A 222 -5.65 8.56 20.23
C THR A 222 -6.94 8.11 20.93
N ASP A 223 -7.57 8.92 21.77
CA ASP A 223 -8.82 8.55 22.45
C ASP A 223 -10.00 8.56 21.47
N SER A 224 -10.19 9.65 20.71
CA SER A 224 -11.21 9.73 19.67
C SER A 224 -10.99 8.68 18.55
N LEU A 225 -9.74 8.43 18.20
CA LEU A 225 -9.40 7.40 17.21
C LEU A 225 -9.77 6.00 17.72
N ALA A 226 -9.46 5.68 18.98
CA ALA A 226 -9.79 4.39 19.57
C ALA A 226 -11.30 4.14 19.63
N GLU A 227 -12.08 5.15 20.03
CA GLU A 227 -13.55 5.06 20.04
C GLU A 227 -14.12 4.85 18.63
N THR A 228 -13.58 5.57 17.64
CA THR A 228 -14.01 5.42 16.25
C THR A 228 -13.68 4.02 15.72
N LEU A 229 -12.48 3.51 15.98
CA LEU A 229 -12.05 2.17 15.55
C LEU A 229 -12.88 1.07 16.23
N GLU A 230 -13.23 1.22 17.50
CA GLU A 230 -14.13 0.30 18.22
C GLU A 230 -15.49 0.23 17.54
N ILE A 231 -16.09 1.40 17.21
CA ILE A 231 -17.39 1.46 16.54
C ILE A 231 -17.36 0.77 15.17
N ILE A 232 -16.27 0.97 14.39
CA ILE A 232 -16.15 0.42 13.04
C ILE A 232 -15.82 -1.08 13.10
N GLY A 233 -14.88 -1.47 13.95
CA GLY A 233 -14.36 -2.84 14.03
C GLY A 233 -15.36 -3.81 14.63
N ASP A 234 -15.89 -3.53 15.80
CA ASP A 234 -16.71 -4.49 16.53
C ASP A 234 -18.14 -4.67 15.99
N ARG A 235 -18.66 -3.66 15.30
CA ARG A 235 -20.03 -3.74 14.76
C ARG A 235 -20.18 -4.64 13.54
N ASN A 236 -19.10 -4.95 12.84
CA ASN A 236 -19.16 -5.54 11.51
C ASN A 236 -18.28 -6.78 11.31
N GLU A 237 -17.65 -7.31 12.37
CA GLU A 237 -16.61 -8.35 12.21
C GLU A 237 -15.56 -7.95 11.15
N ALA A 238 -15.33 -6.65 11.01
CA ALA A 238 -14.58 -6.09 9.91
C ALA A 238 -13.08 -6.22 10.14
N PHE A 239 -12.36 -6.62 9.08
CA PHE A 239 -10.92 -6.42 9.00
C PHE A 239 -10.65 -4.97 8.63
N ALA A 240 -9.99 -4.22 9.50
CA ALA A 240 -9.43 -2.94 9.10
C ALA A 240 -8.09 -3.18 8.38
N VAL A 241 -8.08 -3.05 7.07
CA VAL A 241 -6.84 -3.00 6.29
C VAL A 241 -6.49 -1.54 6.05
N SER A 242 -5.31 -1.12 6.47
CA SER A 242 -4.82 0.20 6.15
C SER A 242 -3.43 0.12 5.56
N SER A 243 -3.15 0.98 4.61
CA SER A 243 -1.80 1.21 4.12
C SER A 243 -1.32 2.58 4.59
N THR A 244 -0.09 2.67 5.05
CA THR A 244 0.57 3.96 5.30
C THR A 244 0.98 4.58 3.98
N LEU A 245 0.00 4.95 3.18
CA LEU A 245 0.14 5.53 1.85
C LEU A 245 0.03 7.05 1.91
N LEU A 246 0.83 7.71 2.74
CA LEU A 246 0.83 9.16 2.75
C LEU A 246 2.13 9.68 2.11
N LEU A 247 2.00 10.22 0.92
CA LEU A 247 3.00 11.16 0.43
C LEU A 247 2.95 12.39 1.33
N PRO A 248 4.08 12.90 1.82
CA PRO A 248 4.11 14.24 2.39
C PRO A 248 3.50 15.20 1.37
N VAL A 249 2.52 15.99 1.78
CA VAL A 249 1.79 16.93 0.90
C VAL A 249 2.75 17.80 0.06
N LYS A 250 3.92 18.13 0.60
CA LYS A 250 4.99 18.85 -0.13
C LYS A 250 5.56 18.07 -1.32
N GLN A 251 5.66 16.75 -1.26
CA GLN A 251 6.15 15.94 -2.40
C GLN A 251 5.05 15.74 -3.44
N MET A 252 3.81 15.64 -3.01
CA MET A 252 2.66 15.55 -3.89
C MET A 252 2.46 16.85 -4.68
N LEU A 253 2.57 18.01 -4.05
CA LEU A 253 2.48 19.31 -4.72
C LEU A 253 3.64 19.57 -5.69
N LYS A 254 4.86 19.12 -5.37
CA LYS A 254 6.02 19.22 -6.27
C LYS A 254 5.85 18.39 -7.56
N ARG A 255 5.15 17.25 -7.49
CA ARG A 255 4.89 16.39 -8.64
C ARG A 255 3.72 16.85 -9.50
N LEU A 256 2.81 17.67 -8.97
CA LEU A 256 1.71 18.26 -9.73
C LEU A 256 2.13 19.54 -10.47
N SER A 257 3.28 20.10 -10.13
CA SER A 257 3.83 21.33 -10.73
C SER A 257 4.90 21.08 -11.82
N THR A 258 5.26 19.83 -12.06
CA THR A 258 6.12 19.36 -13.17
C THR A 258 5.30 18.53 -14.16
#